data_b71587f87b01c383ef334760fca1ed71
#
_entry.id   b71587f87b01c383ef334760fca1ed71
#
_cell.length_a   1.000
_cell.length_b   1.000
_cell.length_c   1.000
_cell.angle_alpha   90.00
_cell.angle_beta   90.00
_cell.angle_gamma   90.00
#
_symmetry.space_group_name_H-M   'P 1'
#
loop_
_entity.id
_entity.type
_entity.pdbx_description
1 polymer ?
#
loop_
_entity_poly.entity_id
_entity_poly.type
_entity_poly.pdbx_seq_one_letter_code
_entity_poly.pdbx_strand_id
1 'polypeptide(L)'
;MQIDKKCYAGHVAPFVVWVGVIFLLQGLEWAGLCPRALYPWSYAAKTVICAGLFVWLKPWRIYPALKVSNVPLALLAGVVVAVVWIVPEMPWLGRVAPGVQEFYHRWCIMMPGAYPSYYNPSFYPALPSGHVSLSYAPQEAGWGLTIMKLIGSACVIAVVEEFFFRGFFYRWLRSAKFWTVRLASFDMQAFWIVVAVFGLEHDRWLAGMFAGVVYGWLTVRTGDIWAAALAHGLTNLLLAVYVIASGQYGFW
;
A
#
# COMPACT_ATOMS: atom_id res chain seq x y z
N MET A 1 20.69 24.81 -3.75
CA MET A 1 21.25 23.65 -3.01
C MET A 1 20.42 23.24 -1.78
N GLN A 2 19.90 24.16 -0.96
CA GLN A 2 19.14 23.80 0.26
C GLN A 2 17.71 23.32 -0.04
N ILE A 3 17.03 23.89 -1.05
CA ILE A 3 15.69 23.48 -1.51
C ILE A 3 15.72 22.04 -2.05
N ASP A 4 16.78 21.70 -2.77
CA ASP A 4 16.93 20.39 -3.40
C ASP A 4 16.98 19.23 -2.38
N LYS A 5 17.82 19.36 -1.33
CA LYS A 5 17.97 18.33 -0.29
C LYS A 5 16.69 18.12 0.51
N LYS A 6 15.98 19.21 0.88
CA LYS A 6 14.72 19.11 1.63
C LYS A 6 13.59 18.53 0.80
N CYS A 7 13.55 18.85 -0.50
CA CYS A 7 12.58 18.28 -1.43
C CYS A 7 12.78 16.77 -1.58
N TYR A 8 14.01 16.30 -1.79
CA TYR A 8 14.34 14.89 -1.81
C TYR A 8 13.95 14.19 -0.51
N ALA A 9 14.44 14.71 0.61
CA ALA A 9 14.18 14.11 1.93
C ALA A 9 12.67 13.98 2.21
N GLY A 10 11.88 15.00 1.84
CA GLY A 10 10.43 14.99 2.08
C GLY A 10 9.68 13.91 1.32
N HIS A 11 10.14 13.56 0.12
CA HIS A 11 9.51 12.52 -0.69
C HIS A 11 10.03 11.12 -0.38
N VAL A 12 11.28 11.00 0.07
CA VAL A 12 11.98 9.72 0.20
C VAL A 12 12.02 9.23 1.65
N ALA A 13 12.36 10.11 2.62
CA ALA A 13 12.60 9.68 3.98
C ALA A 13 11.40 9.01 4.67
N PRO A 14 10.14 9.52 4.56
CA PRO A 14 9.00 8.86 5.19
C PRO A 14 8.80 7.43 4.67
N PHE A 15 8.96 7.22 3.36
CA PHE A 15 8.82 5.91 2.74
C PHE A 15 9.96 4.95 3.13
N VAL A 16 11.21 5.41 3.09
CA VAL A 16 12.37 4.60 3.48
C VAL A 16 12.30 4.20 4.95
N VAL A 17 11.85 5.09 5.83
CA VAL A 17 11.62 4.74 7.25
C VAL A 17 10.52 3.70 7.37
N TRP A 18 9.42 3.84 6.64
CA TRP A 18 8.33 2.87 6.66
C TRP A 18 8.78 1.46 6.26
N VAL A 19 9.44 1.35 5.12
CA VAL A 19 9.96 0.08 4.60
C VAL A 19 11.11 -0.45 5.46
N GLY A 20 11.99 0.43 5.93
CA GLY A 20 13.10 0.07 6.81
C GLY A 20 12.66 -0.58 8.12
N VAL A 21 11.56 -0.11 8.71
CA VAL A 21 10.97 -0.75 9.91
C VAL A 21 10.44 -2.14 9.58
N ILE A 22 9.85 -2.36 8.40
CA ILE A 22 9.38 -3.69 7.98
C ILE A 22 10.56 -4.65 7.88
N PHE A 23 11.63 -4.28 7.17
CA PHE A 23 12.83 -5.12 7.05
C PHE A 23 13.51 -5.37 8.39
N LEU A 24 13.56 -4.37 9.26
CA LEU A 24 14.10 -4.54 10.60
C LEU A 24 13.32 -5.61 11.38
N LEU A 25 11.99 -5.54 11.37
CA LEU A 25 11.15 -6.52 12.06
C LEU A 25 11.30 -7.92 11.47
N GLN A 26 11.33 -8.05 10.15
CA GLN A 26 11.57 -9.34 9.49
C GLN A 26 12.95 -9.93 9.87
N GLY A 27 13.98 -9.09 9.92
CA GLY A 27 15.30 -9.51 10.36
C GLY A 27 15.34 -9.95 11.83
N LEU A 28 14.64 -9.24 12.70
CA LEU A 28 14.51 -9.63 14.12
C LEU A 28 13.69 -10.92 14.29
N GLU A 29 12.66 -11.12 13.49
CA GLU A 29 11.88 -12.36 13.48
C GLU A 29 12.74 -13.55 13.02
N TRP A 30 13.52 -13.38 11.96
CA TRP A 30 14.48 -14.37 11.49
C TRP A 30 15.51 -14.75 12.56
N ALA A 31 15.94 -13.76 13.35
CA ALA A 31 16.86 -13.99 14.46
C ALA A 31 16.19 -14.58 15.73
N GLY A 32 14.86 -14.80 15.73
CA GLY A 32 14.11 -15.26 16.89
C GLY A 32 13.97 -14.21 18.01
N LEU A 33 14.23 -12.94 17.69
CA LEU A 33 14.28 -11.83 18.67
C LEU A 33 13.00 -10.97 18.67
N CYS A 34 12.04 -11.22 17.75
CA CYS A 34 10.83 -10.41 17.62
C CYS A 34 9.61 -11.18 18.11
N PRO A 35 9.06 -10.88 19.30
CA PRO A 35 7.75 -11.38 19.70
C PRO A 35 6.65 -10.81 18.79
N ARG A 36 5.70 -11.66 18.39
CA ARG A 36 4.55 -11.23 17.54
C ARG A 36 3.78 -10.04 18.11
N ALA A 37 3.74 -9.89 19.42
CA ALA A 37 3.11 -8.75 20.09
C ALA A 37 3.73 -7.38 19.72
N LEU A 38 4.96 -7.34 19.19
CA LEU A 38 5.61 -6.10 18.77
C LEU A 38 5.08 -5.57 17.42
N TYR A 39 4.49 -6.41 16.58
CA TYR A 39 4.01 -5.97 15.25
C TYR A 39 2.99 -4.82 15.31
N PRO A 40 1.91 -4.88 16.10
CA PRO A 40 0.95 -3.78 16.20
C PRO A 40 1.56 -2.49 16.74
N TRP A 41 2.44 -2.60 17.74
CA TRP A 41 3.13 -1.45 18.33
C TRP A 41 4.13 -0.81 17.37
N SER A 42 4.89 -1.62 16.64
CA SER A 42 5.82 -1.11 15.62
C SER A 42 5.08 -0.43 14.48
N TYR A 43 3.90 -0.96 14.10
CA TYR A 43 3.05 -0.33 13.12
C TYR A 43 2.55 1.04 13.60
N ALA A 44 2.09 1.14 14.83
CA ALA A 44 1.68 2.41 15.43
C ALA A 44 2.85 3.40 15.49
N ALA A 45 4.04 2.95 15.92
CA ALA A 45 5.23 3.78 15.99
C ALA A 45 5.65 4.30 14.60
N LYS A 46 5.75 3.42 13.58
CA LYS A 46 6.11 3.87 12.22
C LYS A 46 5.07 4.80 11.62
N THR A 47 3.78 4.60 11.92
CA THR A 47 2.71 5.52 11.50
C THR A 47 2.95 6.93 12.03
N VAL A 48 3.21 7.07 13.33
CA VAL A 48 3.47 8.38 13.97
C VAL A 48 4.76 9.01 13.44
N ILE A 49 5.83 8.22 13.32
CA ILE A 49 7.12 8.71 12.84
C ILE A 49 7.01 9.20 11.40
N CYS A 50 6.41 8.41 10.50
CA CYS A 50 6.27 8.77 9.09
C CYS A 50 5.34 9.98 8.89
N ALA A 51 4.23 10.06 9.63
CA ALA A 51 3.37 11.23 9.63
C ALA A 51 4.13 12.49 10.14
N GLY A 52 4.88 12.36 11.22
CA GLY A 52 5.71 13.43 11.75
C GLY A 52 6.78 13.91 10.77
N LEU A 53 7.49 12.97 10.12
CA LEU A 53 8.48 13.30 9.09
C LEU A 53 7.83 14.00 7.89
N PHE A 54 6.68 13.49 7.43
CA PHE A 54 5.94 14.08 6.31
C PHE A 54 5.52 15.51 6.63
N VAL A 55 4.96 15.74 7.83
CA VAL A 55 4.55 17.07 8.30
C VAL A 55 5.76 18.00 8.49
N TRP A 56 6.87 17.50 9.03
CA TRP A 56 8.07 18.30 9.25
C TRP A 56 8.77 18.72 7.95
N LEU A 57 8.91 17.77 7.00
CA LEU A 57 9.60 17.98 5.72
C LEU A 57 8.75 18.72 4.69
N LYS A 58 7.41 18.67 4.81
CA LYS A 58 6.42 19.40 4.02
C LYS A 58 6.56 19.19 2.48
N PRO A 59 6.64 17.94 1.97
CA PRO A 59 6.80 17.69 0.54
C PRO A 59 5.63 18.24 -0.29
N TRP A 60 4.45 18.37 0.29
CA TRP A 60 3.25 18.87 -0.38
C TRP A 60 3.36 20.33 -0.85
N ARG A 61 4.31 21.12 -0.32
CA ARG A 61 4.42 22.54 -0.66
C ARG A 61 4.75 22.83 -2.13
N ILE A 62 5.25 21.83 -2.85
CA ILE A 62 5.55 21.95 -4.29
C ILE A 62 4.36 21.54 -5.18
N TYR A 63 3.24 21.14 -4.60
CA TYR A 63 2.04 20.71 -5.32
C TYR A 63 0.88 21.65 -5.02
N PRO A 64 -0.01 21.88 -6.01
CA PRO A 64 -1.28 22.54 -5.74
C PRO A 64 -2.16 21.69 -4.82
N ALA A 65 -3.13 22.31 -4.18
CA ALA A 65 -4.15 21.60 -3.43
C ALA A 65 -5.01 20.71 -4.36
N LEU A 66 -5.65 19.69 -3.76
CA LEU A 66 -6.57 18.81 -4.46
C LEU A 66 -7.64 19.62 -5.19
N LYS A 67 -7.79 19.39 -6.49
CA LYS A 67 -8.86 19.98 -7.27
C LYS A 67 -10.16 19.23 -7.02
N VAL A 68 -11.20 19.96 -6.62
CA VAL A 68 -12.53 19.37 -6.32
C VAL A 68 -13.09 18.60 -7.52
N SER A 69 -12.83 19.06 -8.74
CA SER A 69 -13.24 18.38 -9.98
C SER A 69 -12.63 16.98 -10.16
N ASN A 70 -11.51 16.68 -9.50
CA ASN A 70 -10.86 15.37 -9.57
C ASN A 70 -11.39 14.38 -8.52
N VAL A 71 -12.13 14.86 -7.51
CA VAL A 71 -12.62 14.03 -6.41
C VAL A 71 -13.51 12.87 -6.89
N PRO A 72 -14.52 13.07 -7.75
CA PRO A 72 -15.36 11.95 -8.19
C PRO A 72 -14.57 10.84 -8.88
N LEU A 73 -13.60 11.22 -9.73
CA LEU A 73 -12.75 10.27 -10.43
C LEU A 73 -11.82 9.52 -9.45
N ALA A 74 -11.28 10.22 -8.47
CA ALA A 74 -10.44 9.62 -7.42
C ALA A 74 -11.23 8.63 -6.56
N LEU A 75 -12.45 8.96 -6.17
CA LEU A 75 -13.32 8.07 -5.41
C LEU A 75 -13.68 6.82 -6.22
N LEU A 76 -14.05 6.98 -7.50
CA LEU A 76 -14.32 5.85 -8.39
C LEU A 76 -13.09 4.94 -8.53
N ALA A 77 -11.91 5.53 -8.75
CA ALA A 77 -10.66 4.79 -8.85
C ALA A 77 -10.35 3.99 -7.57
N GLY A 78 -10.52 4.61 -6.40
CA GLY A 78 -10.33 3.94 -5.11
C GLY A 78 -11.27 2.75 -4.89
N VAL A 79 -12.56 2.92 -5.23
CA VAL A 79 -13.54 1.82 -5.16
C VAL A 79 -13.19 0.68 -6.13
N VAL A 80 -12.85 1.00 -7.38
CA VAL A 80 -12.49 -0.01 -8.39
C VAL A 80 -11.27 -0.83 -7.93
N VAL A 81 -10.24 -0.18 -7.41
CA VAL A 81 -9.05 -0.87 -6.90
C VAL A 81 -9.40 -1.75 -5.70
N ALA A 82 -10.21 -1.25 -4.75
CA ALA A 82 -10.65 -2.05 -3.60
C ALA A 82 -11.42 -3.31 -4.03
N VAL A 83 -12.30 -3.20 -5.02
CA VAL A 83 -13.05 -4.33 -5.57
C VAL A 83 -12.10 -5.35 -6.22
N VAL A 84 -11.17 -4.89 -7.06
CA VAL A 84 -10.17 -5.76 -7.71
C VAL A 84 -9.27 -6.44 -6.69
N TRP A 85 -8.98 -5.79 -5.57
CA TRP A 85 -8.16 -6.35 -4.49
C TRP A 85 -8.88 -7.46 -3.72
N ILE A 86 -10.18 -7.29 -3.45
CA ILE A 86 -10.97 -8.18 -2.58
C ILE A 86 -11.58 -9.36 -3.35
N VAL A 87 -12.13 -9.10 -4.53
CA VAL A 87 -12.96 -10.08 -5.28
C VAL A 87 -12.25 -11.40 -5.58
N PRO A 88 -10.95 -11.44 -5.96
CA PRO A 88 -10.28 -12.72 -6.25
C PRO A 88 -10.24 -13.70 -5.07
N GLU A 89 -10.30 -13.17 -3.84
CA GLU A 89 -10.25 -13.99 -2.63
C GLU A 89 -11.62 -14.19 -1.96
N MET A 90 -12.72 -13.77 -2.61
CA MET A 90 -14.05 -13.97 -2.05
C MET A 90 -14.51 -15.43 -2.17
N PRO A 91 -15.16 -16.00 -1.11
CA PRO A 91 -15.60 -17.40 -1.09
C PRO A 91 -16.54 -17.80 -2.23
N TRP A 92 -17.34 -16.85 -2.74
CA TRP A 92 -18.25 -17.13 -3.85
C TRP A 92 -17.48 -17.41 -5.15
N LEU A 93 -16.33 -16.77 -5.39
CA LEU A 93 -15.52 -17.01 -6.58
C LEU A 93 -14.97 -18.44 -6.58
N GLY A 94 -14.55 -18.95 -5.43
CA GLY A 94 -14.12 -20.33 -5.29
C GLY A 94 -15.23 -21.35 -5.58
N ARG A 95 -16.50 -20.98 -5.41
CA ARG A 95 -17.66 -21.83 -5.77
C ARG A 95 -18.01 -21.76 -7.25
N VAL A 96 -17.88 -20.58 -7.87
CA VAL A 96 -18.29 -20.36 -9.26
C VAL A 96 -17.14 -20.65 -10.24
N ALA A 97 -15.92 -20.31 -9.88
CA ALA A 97 -14.73 -20.44 -10.72
C ALA A 97 -13.51 -20.90 -9.90
N PRO A 98 -13.51 -22.12 -9.35
CA PRO A 98 -12.46 -22.60 -8.44
C PRO A 98 -11.06 -22.57 -9.08
N GLY A 99 -10.94 -22.94 -10.36
CA GLY A 99 -9.65 -22.91 -11.06
C GLY A 99 -9.08 -21.51 -11.23
N VAL A 100 -9.91 -20.47 -11.38
CA VAL A 100 -9.47 -19.08 -11.46
C VAL A 100 -8.96 -18.62 -10.09
N GLN A 101 -9.68 -18.94 -9.03
CA GLN A 101 -9.27 -18.59 -7.67
C GLN A 101 -7.99 -19.32 -7.27
N GLU A 102 -7.86 -20.62 -7.58
CA GLU A 102 -6.65 -21.39 -7.34
C GLU A 102 -5.45 -20.81 -8.10
N PHE A 103 -5.61 -20.47 -9.39
CA PHE A 103 -4.57 -19.80 -10.16
C PHE A 103 -4.14 -18.50 -9.53
N TYR A 104 -5.11 -17.66 -9.11
CA TYR A 104 -4.81 -16.38 -8.46
C TYR A 104 -4.00 -16.57 -7.16
N HIS A 105 -4.44 -17.49 -6.30
CA HIS A 105 -3.74 -17.78 -5.05
C HIS A 105 -2.34 -18.32 -5.26
N ARG A 106 -2.16 -19.17 -6.26
CA ARG A 106 -0.88 -19.82 -6.51
C ARG A 106 0.15 -18.90 -7.15
N TRP A 107 -0.29 -17.96 -8.00
CA TRP A 107 0.61 -17.18 -8.84
C TRP A 107 0.55 -15.68 -8.64
N CYS A 108 -0.49 -15.14 -8.04
CA CYS A 108 -0.72 -13.70 -7.96
C CYS A 108 -0.61 -13.15 -6.53
N ILE A 109 -0.40 -14.03 -5.55
CA ILE A 109 -0.14 -13.67 -4.16
C ILE A 109 1.26 -14.14 -3.82
N MET A 110 2.12 -13.25 -3.35
CA MET A 110 3.53 -13.46 -2.99
C MET A 110 4.41 -13.98 -4.16
N MET A 111 5.69 -14.14 -3.91
CA MET A 111 6.59 -14.78 -4.88
C MET A 111 6.18 -16.24 -5.10
N PRO A 112 6.22 -16.75 -6.34
CA PRO A 112 5.94 -18.16 -6.63
C PRO A 112 6.75 -19.08 -5.74
N GLY A 113 6.07 -19.95 -4.99
CA GLY A 113 6.71 -20.89 -4.06
C GLY A 113 6.84 -20.42 -2.61
N ALA A 114 6.55 -19.16 -2.30
CA ALA A 114 6.38 -18.73 -0.92
C ALA A 114 4.92 -18.94 -0.49
N TYR A 115 4.71 -19.65 0.60
CA TYR A 115 3.37 -19.75 1.19
C TYR A 115 3.08 -18.48 1.98
N PRO A 116 1.89 -17.85 1.79
CA PRO A 116 1.51 -16.72 2.61
C PRO A 116 1.56 -17.12 4.08
N SER A 117 2.19 -16.29 4.91
CA SER A 117 2.23 -16.50 6.36
C SER A 117 0.84 -16.36 7.02
N TYR A 118 -0.12 -15.84 6.29
CA TYR A 118 -1.52 -15.65 6.66
C TYR A 118 -2.41 -16.51 5.77
N TYR A 119 -2.58 -17.71 6.18
CA TYR A 119 -3.41 -18.67 5.51
C TYR A 119 -4.79 -18.72 6.15
N ASN A 120 -5.85 -18.55 5.35
CA ASN A 120 -7.21 -18.79 5.83
C ASN A 120 -7.61 -20.24 5.53
N PRO A 121 -7.75 -21.10 6.54
CA PRO A 121 -8.10 -22.52 6.35
C PRO A 121 -9.42 -22.73 5.60
N SER A 122 -10.32 -21.74 5.62
CA SER A 122 -11.59 -21.82 4.87
C SER A 122 -11.40 -21.77 3.36
N PHE A 123 -10.28 -21.20 2.89
CA PHE A 123 -9.93 -21.11 1.47
C PHE A 123 -8.95 -22.20 1.05
N TYR A 124 -8.17 -22.75 1.99
CA TYR A 124 -7.09 -23.70 1.70
C TYR A 124 -7.11 -24.88 2.69
N PRO A 125 -8.14 -25.71 2.63
CA PRO A 125 -8.27 -26.81 3.60
C PRO A 125 -7.15 -27.86 3.50
N ALA A 126 -6.38 -27.86 2.42
CA ALA A 126 -5.30 -28.82 2.18
C ALA A 126 -3.92 -28.36 2.63
N LEU A 127 -3.74 -27.10 3.05
CA LEU A 127 -2.47 -26.62 3.58
C LEU A 127 -2.39 -26.87 5.10
N PRO A 128 -1.20 -27.17 5.64
CA PRO A 128 -1.04 -27.28 7.08
C PRO A 128 -1.49 -25.97 7.73
N SER A 129 -2.18 -26.05 8.86
CA SER A 129 -2.72 -24.90 9.60
C SER A 129 -1.63 -23.86 9.85
N GLY A 130 -1.39 -23.02 8.85
CA GLY A 130 -0.55 -21.86 8.95
C GLY A 130 -1.23 -20.86 9.88
N HIS A 131 -0.48 -20.24 10.74
CA HIS A 131 -1.02 -19.23 11.64
C HIS A 131 -1.52 -18.04 10.81
N VAL A 132 -2.83 -17.87 10.74
CA VAL A 132 -3.42 -16.58 10.32
C VAL A 132 -2.83 -15.54 11.24
N SER A 133 -2.15 -14.53 10.69
CA SER A 133 -1.64 -13.44 11.51
C SER A 133 -2.84 -12.64 12.01
N LEU A 134 -3.30 -12.94 13.20
CA LEU A 134 -4.32 -12.16 13.91
C LEU A 134 -3.72 -10.94 14.62
N SER A 135 -2.43 -10.64 14.37
CA SER A 135 -1.67 -9.62 15.12
C SER A 135 -2.34 -8.25 15.19
N TYR A 136 -3.19 -7.92 14.22
CA TYR A 136 -3.94 -6.66 14.18
C TYR A 136 -5.43 -6.82 14.49
N ALA A 137 -5.89 -8.05 14.78
CA ALA A 137 -7.28 -8.28 15.16
C ALA A 137 -7.59 -7.60 16.50
N PRO A 138 -8.78 -7.01 16.68
CA PRO A 138 -9.13 -6.34 17.94
C PRO A 138 -9.05 -7.26 19.16
N GLN A 139 -9.23 -8.57 18.96
CA GLN A 139 -9.16 -9.60 20.02
C GLN A 139 -7.74 -9.78 20.54
N GLU A 140 -6.72 -9.55 19.71
CA GLU A 140 -5.31 -9.72 20.08
C GLU A 140 -4.60 -8.38 20.34
N ALA A 141 -4.76 -7.41 19.41
CA ALA A 141 -4.12 -6.12 19.50
C ALA A 141 -4.89 -5.10 20.37
N GLY A 142 -6.18 -5.32 20.57
CA GLY A 142 -7.09 -4.30 21.09
C GLY A 142 -7.50 -3.25 20.05
N TRP A 143 -8.66 -2.65 20.23
CA TRP A 143 -9.22 -1.67 19.29
C TRP A 143 -8.31 -0.47 19.00
N GLY A 144 -7.53 -0.02 20.00
CA GLY A 144 -6.63 1.11 19.83
C GLY A 144 -5.60 0.87 18.73
N LEU A 145 -4.92 -0.28 18.73
CA LEU A 145 -3.90 -0.62 17.73
C LEU A 145 -4.52 -1.02 16.38
N THR A 146 -5.71 -1.65 16.40
CA THR A 146 -6.48 -1.93 15.16
C THR A 146 -6.86 -0.64 14.44
N ILE A 147 -7.36 0.37 15.17
CA ILE A 147 -7.67 1.69 14.61
C ILE A 147 -6.40 2.39 14.12
N MET A 148 -5.29 2.28 14.86
CA MET A 148 -4.00 2.81 14.40
C MET A 148 -3.53 2.15 13.09
N LYS A 149 -3.78 0.85 12.92
CA LYS A 149 -3.52 0.14 11.65
C LYS A 149 -4.37 0.73 10.51
N LEU A 150 -5.66 0.94 10.74
CA LEU A 150 -6.58 1.55 9.77
C LEU A 150 -6.12 2.97 9.40
N ILE A 151 -5.89 3.84 10.39
CA ILE A 151 -5.45 5.23 10.15
C ILE A 151 -4.09 5.23 9.42
N GLY A 152 -3.15 4.41 9.88
CA GLY A 152 -1.82 4.32 9.27
C GLY A 152 -1.88 3.89 7.81
N SER A 153 -2.72 2.89 7.47
CA SER A 153 -2.88 2.42 6.10
C SER A 153 -3.61 3.42 5.20
N ALA A 154 -4.73 3.98 5.66
CA ALA A 154 -5.57 4.83 4.83
C ALA A 154 -5.07 6.29 4.73
N CYS A 155 -4.53 6.85 5.83
CA CYS A 155 -4.23 8.28 5.90
C CYS A 155 -2.73 8.60 5.84
N VAL A 156 -1.86 7.66 6.22
CA VAL A 156 -0.41 7.94 6.30
C VAL A 156 0.33 7.26 5.17
N ILE A 157 0.35 5.92 5.11
CA ILE A 157 1.17 5.25 4.12
C ILE A 157 0.65 5.47 2.70
N ALA A 158 -0.64 5.47 2.46
CA ALA A 158 -1.21 5.77 1.15
C ALA A 158 -0.72 7.13 0.61
N VAL A 159 -0.66 8.17 1.45
CA VAL A 159 -0.12 9.48 1.06
C VAL A 159 1.38 9.41 0.85
N VAL A 160 2.13 8.80 1.76
CA VAL A 160 3.59 8.69 1.68
C VAL A 160 4.02 7.94 0.42
N GLU A 161 3.33 6.84 0.07
CA GLU A 161 3.60 6.06 -1.13
C GLU A 161 3.32 6.85 -2.41
N GLU A 162 2.21 7.59 -2.48
CA GLU A 162 1.93 8.40 -3.67
C GLU A 162 2.99 9.50 -3.85
N PHE A 163 3.40 10.14 -2.76
CA PHE A 163 4.46 11.13 -2.83
C PHE A 163 5.82 10.51 -3.19
N PHE A 164 6.11 9.30 -2.74
CA PHE A 164 7.31 8.58 -3.15
C PHE A 164 7.22 8.09 -4.61
N PHE A 165 6.19 7.31 -4.97
CA PHE A 165 6.13 6.66 -6.28
C PHE A 165 5.81 7.64 -7.42
N ARG A 166 4.79 8.48 -7.28
CA ARG A 166 4.33 9.42 -8.33
C ARG A 166 4.96 10.79 -8.19
N GLY A 167 5.15 11.23 -6.95
CA GLY A 167 5.79 12.51 -6.64
C GLY A 167 7.29 12.51 -6.91
N PHE A 168 7.99 11.44 -6.55
CA PHE A 168 9.44 11.33 -6.66
C PHE A 168 9.87 10.29 -7.71
N PHE A 169 9.70 8.99 -7.47
CA PHE A 169 10.36 7.92 -8.21
C PHE A 169 10.06 7.94 -9.71
N TYR A 170 8.79 8.06 -10.11
CA TYR A 170 8.38 8.21 -11.51
C TYR A 170 9.07 9.38 -12.22
N ARG A 171 9.16 10.50 -11.54
CA ARG A 171 9.73 11.73 -12.08
C ARG A 171 11.26 11.71 -12.04
N TRP A 172 11.84 11.05 -11.03
CA TRP A 172 13.28 10.89 -10.88
C TRP A 172 13.88 9.96 -11.96
N LEU A 173 13.18 8.93 -12.36
CA LEU A 173 13.58 8.08 -13.49
C LEU A 173 13.78 8.89 -14.80
N ARG A 174 13.15 10.06 -14.89
CA ARG A 174 13.24 10.95 -16.06
C ARG A 174 14.22 12.09 -15.87
N SER A 175 14.41 12.56 -14.64
CA SER A 175 15.33 13.65 -14.31
C SER A 175 15.74 13.62 -12.85
N ALA A 176 17.04 13.78 -12.58
CA ALA A 176 17.53 13.95 -11.22
C ALA A 176 16.88 15.15 -10.50
N LYS A 177 16.50 16.20 -11.24
CA LYS A 177 15.70 17.32 -10.72
C LYS A 177 14.20 17.01 -10.89
N PHE A 178 13.72 15.94 -10.23
CA PHE A 178 12.38 15.40 -10.42
C PHE A 178 11.26 16.43 -10.28
N TRP A 179 11.43 17.46 -9.45
CA TRP A 179 10.44 18.54 -9.26
C TRP A 179 10.24 19.43 -10.51
N THR A 180 11.12 19.36 -11.51
CA THR A 180 10.95 20.06 -12.79
C THR A 180 10.10 19.27 -13.79
N VAL A 181 9.91 17.97 -13.56
CA VAL A 181 9.09 17.11 -14.41
C VAL A 181 7.62 17.27 -14.01
N ARG A 182 6.74 17.57 -14.99
CA ARG A 182 5.29 17.74 -14.73
C ARG A 182 4.65 16.38 -14.37
N LEU A 183 3.75 16.37 -13.39
CA LEU A 183 2.99 15.17 -13.02
C LEU A 183 2.16 14.62 -14.19
N ALA A 184 1.56 15.52 -14.99
CA ALA A 184 0.72 15.16 -16.12
C ALA A 184 1.51 14.68 -17.37
N SER A 185 2.84 14.59 -17.31
CA SER A 185 3.63 14.12 -18.45
C SER A 185 3.80 12.61 -18.41
N PHE A 186 3.33 11.92 -19.45
CA PHE A 186 3.45 10.47 -19.58
C PHE A 186 4.82 10.06 -20.14
N ASP A 187 5.40 9.02 -19.56
CA ASP A 187 6.59 8.33 -20.04
C ASP A 187 6.38 6.82 -19.84
N MET A 188 6.40 6.08 -20.93
CA MET A 188 6.07 4.65 -20.96
C MET A 188 7.00 3.81 -20.05
N GLN A 189 8.31 4.06 -20.13
CA GLN A 189 9.29 3.25 -19.40
C GLN A 189 9.19 3.52 -17.90
N ALA A 190 9.23 4.80 -17.51
CA ALA A 190 9.09 5.18 -16.11
C ALA A 190 7.75 4.70 -15.52
N PHE A 191 6.65 4.77 -16.30
CA PHE A 191 5.33 4.31 -15.87
C PHE A 191 5.33 2.83 -15.50
N TRP A 192 5.80 1.97 -16.39
CA TRP A 192 5.78 0.52 -16.15
C TRP A 192 6.80 0.07 -15.11
N ILE A 193 7.96 0.73 -15.02
CA ILE A 193 8.92 0.47 -13.92
C ILE A 193 8.27 0.77 -12.58
N VAL A 194 7.59 1.91 -12.44
CA VAL A 194 6.90 2.28 -11.19
C VAL A 194 5.75 1.33 -10.88
N VAL A 195 4.96 0.94 -11.88
CA VAL A 195 3.88 -0.06 -11.72
C VAL A 195 4.43 -1.39 -11.22
N ALA A 196 5.53 -1.87 -11.81
CA ALA A 196 6.15 -3.13 -11.41
C ALA A 196 6.69 -3.06 -9.97
N VAL A 197 7.44 -2.01 -9.63
CA VAL A 197 8.02 -1.85 -8.28
C VAL A 197 6.91 -1.70 -7.24
N PHE A 198 5.88 -0.89 -7.52
CA PHE A 198 4.72 -0.72 -6.63
C PHE A 198 3.95 -2.03 -6.43
N GLY A 199 3.77 -2.82 -7.50
CA GLY A 199 3.11 -4.12 -7.40
C GLY A 199 3.91 -5.12 -6.55
N LEU A 200 5.22 -5.22 -6.78
CA LEU A 200 6.10 -6.16 -6.10
C LEU A 200 6.37 -5.81 -4.62
N GLU A 201 6.04 -4.60 -4.18
CA GLU A 201 6.06 -4.20 -2.78
C GLU A 201 4.90 -4.81 -1.98
N HIS A 202 3.87 -5.28 -2.67
CA HIS A 202 2.66 -5.84 -2.06
C HIS A 202 2.64 -7.36 -2.19
N ASP A 203 2.17 -8.04 -1.14
CA ASP A 203 2.00 -9.51 -1.17
C ASP A 203 1.09 -9.94 -2.32
N ARG A 204 0.03 -9.18 -2.58
CA ARG A 204 -0.87 -9.36 -3.73
C ARG A 204 -0.37 -8.55 -4.92
N TRP A 205 0.79 -8.97 -5.43
CA TRP A 205 1.55 -8.21 -6.42
C TRP A 205 0.74 -7.86 -7.68
N LEU A 206 -0.15 -8.76 -8.14
CA LEU A 206 -0.97 -8.49 -9.32
C LEU A 206 -2.02 -7.41 -9.06
N ALA A 207 -2.70 -7.46 -7.91
CA ALA A 207 -3.61 -6.40 -7.47
C ALA A 207 -2.85 -5.09 -7.22
N GLY A 208 -1.64 -5.17 -6.65
CA GLY A 208 -0.73 -4.05 -6.50
C GLY A 208 -0.32 -3.41 -7.83
N MET A 209 -0.01 -4.21 -8.86
CA MET A 209 0.25 -3.70 -10.22
C MET A 209 -0.98 -3.00 -10.80
N PHE A 210 -2.16 -3.58 -10.65
CA PHE A 210 -3.40 -2.94 -11.08
C PHE A 210 -3.62 -1.59 -10.39
N ALA A 211 -3.43 -1.53 -9.08
CA ALA A 211 -3.46 -0.28 -8.31
C ALA A 211 -2.41 0.71 -8.82
N GLY A 212 -1.20 0.22 -9.08
CA GLY A 212 -0.10 0.98 -9.67
C GLY A 212 -0.48 1.67 -10.99
N VAL A 213 -1.14 0.92 -11.88
CA VAL A 213 -1.67 1.43 -13.16
C VAL A 213 -2.73 2.50 -12.92
N VAL A 214 -3.72 2.21 -12.06
CA VAL A 214 -4.86 3.11 -11.82
C VAL A 214 -4.40 4.43 -11.19
N TYR A 215 -3.58 4.39 -10.14
CA TYR A 215 -3.10 5.60 -9.46
C TYR A 215 -2.10 6.37 -10.32
N GLY A 216 -1.23 5.65 -11.06
CA GLY A 216 -0.32 6.27 -12.02
C GLY A 216 -1.06 6.97 -13.15
N TRP A 217 -2.05 6.30 -13.75
CA TRP A 217 -2.92 6.90 -14.76
C TRP A 217 -3.68 8.11 -14.21
N LEU A 218 -4.25 7.99 -13.01
CA LEU A 218 -4.98 9.09 -12.38
C LEU A 218 -4.09 10.32 -12.18
N THR A 219 -2.85 10.12 -11.72
CA THR A 219 -1.86 11.20 -11.56
C THR A 219 -1.53 11.86 -12.89
N VAL A 220 -1.24 11.08 -13.93
CA VAL A 220 -0.92 11.62 -15.27
C VAL A 220 -2.12 12.34 -15.88
N ARG A 221 -3.32 11.76 -15.76
CA ARG A 221 -4.56 12.31 -16.34
C ARG A 221 -4.98 13.61 -15.69
N THR A 222 -4.80 13.74 -14.38
CA THR A 222 -5.26 14.90 -13.62
C THR A 222 -4.16 15.94 -13.35
N GLY A 223 -2.90 15.52 -13.37
CA GLY A 223 -1.77 16.32 -12.89
C GLY A 223 -1.83 16.61 -11.37
N ASP A 224 -2.55 15.78 -10.62
CA ASP A 224 -2.90 16.03 -9.22
C ASP A 224 -2.52 14.81 -8.37
N ILE A 225 -1.46 14.96 -7.57
CA ILE A 225 -0.97 13.89 -6.69
C ILE A 225 -1.96 13.57 -5.58
N TRP A 226 -2.74 14.57 -5.12
CA TRP A 226 -3.73 14.38 -4.09
C TRP A 226 -4.92 13.55 -4.53
N ALA A 227 -5.24 13.58 -5.85
CA ALA A 227 -6.26 12.69 -6.42
C ALA A 227 -5.85 11.22 -6.29
N ALA A 228 -4.58 10.89 -6.58
CA ALA A 228 -4.05 9.55 -6.38
C ALA A 228 -3.98 9.17 -4.89
N ALA A 229 -3.51 10.07 -4.04
CA ALA A 229 -3.47 9.85 -2.59
C ALA A 229 -4.88 9.63 -2.00
N LEU A 230 -5.89 10.36 -2.47
CA LEU A 230 -7.28 10.15 -2.07
C LEU A 230 -7.82 8.80 -2.54
N ALA A 231 -7.56 8.42 -3.79
CA ALA A 231 -7.98 7.12 -4.34
C ALA A 231 -7.34 5.97 -3.55
N HIS A 232 -6.04 6.04 -3.30
CA HIS A 232 -5.28 5.04 -2.55
C HIS A 232 -5.75 4.97 -1.09
N GLY A 233 -5.91 6.11 -0.42
CA GLY A 233 -6.43 6.17 0.94
C GLY A 233 -7.84 5.57 1.06
N LEU A 234 -8.71 5.84 0.09
CA LEU A 234 -10.05 5.22 0.04
C LEU A 234 -9.97 3.70 -0.18
N THR A 235 -9.09 3.23 -1.08
CA THR A 235 -8.87 1.78 -1.26
C THR A 235 -8.50 1.12 0.07
N ASN A 236 -7.52 1.68 0.77
CA ASN A 236 -7.04 1.13 2.04
C ASN A 236 -8.11 1.21 3.15
N LEU A 237 -8.92 2.27 3.15
CA LEU A 237 -10.05 2.39 4.07
C LEU A 237 -11.10 1.31 3.82
N LEU A 238 -11.52 1.12 2.56
CA LEU A 238 -12.50 0.10 2.18
C LEU A 238 -11.98 -1.31 2.48
N LEU A 239 -10.70 -1.57 2.20
CA LEU A 239 -10.06 -2.82 2.55
C LEU A 239 -10.06 -3.05 4.07
N ALA A 240 -9.70 -2.03 4.86
CA ALA A 240 -9.71 -2.12 6.31
C ALA A 240 -11.11 -2.39 6.89
N VAL A 241 -12.14 -1.71 6.36
CA VAL A 241 -13.54 -1.96 6.74
C VAL A 241 -13.93 -3.40 6.39
N TYR A 242 -13.58 -3.87 5.19
CA TYR A 242 -13.83 -5.25 4.79
C TYR A 242 -13.16 -6.25 5.72
N VAL A 243 -11.88 -6.07 6.05
CA VAL A 243 -11.11 -6.94 6.96
C VAL A 243 -11.77 -7.02 8.34
N ILE A 244 -12.11 -5.90 8.93
CA ILE A 244 -12.74 -5.84 10.25
C ILE A 244 -14.13 -6.52 10.22
N ALA A 245 -14.94 -6.23 9.19
CA ALA A 245 -16.29 -6.75 9.08
C ALA A 245 -16.33 -8.26 8.77
N SER A 246 -15.39 -8.77 7.97
CA SER A 246 -15.32 -10.18 7.55
C SER A 246 -14.45 -11.06 8.44
N GLY A 247 -13.60 -10.46 9.30
CA GLY A 247 -12.58 -11.18 10.06
C GLY A 247 -11.42 -11.70 9.23
N GLN A 248 -11.27 -11.24 7.98
CA GLN A 248 -10.24 -11.70 7.04
C GLN A 248 -8.92 -10.94 7.23
N TYR A 249 -8.29 -11.10 8.39
CA TYR A 249 -7.06 -10.38 8.74
C TYR A 249 -5.83 -10.73 7.89
N GLY A 250 -5.90 -11.75 7.04
CA GLY A 250 -4.88 -12.06 6.03
C GLY A 250 -4.67 -10.99 4.95
N PHE A 251 -5.53 -9.98 4.88
CA PHE A 251 -5.34 -8.82 4.00
C PHE A 251 -4.48 -7.71 4.64
N TRP A 252 -4.06 -7.84 5.89
CA TRP A 252 -3.36 -6.80 6.66
C TRP A 252 -1.92 -7.10 6.97
#